data_a32a6f45b3883fc6f8f1ec98dc6cb9ec
#
_entry.id   a32a6f45b3883fc6f8f1ec98dc6cb9ec
#
_cell.length_a   1.000
_cell.length_b   1.000
_cell.length_c   1.000
_cell.angle_alpha   90.00
_cell.angle_beta   90.00
_cell.angle_gamma   90.00
#
_symmetry.space_group_name_H-M   'P 1'
#
loop_
_entity.id
_entity.type
_entity.pdbx_description
1 polymer ?
#
loop_
_entity_poly.entity_id
_entity_poly.type
_entity_poly.pdbx_seq_one_letter_code
_entity_poly.pdbx_strand_id
1 'polypeptide(L)'
;MKKVFFKTFGCRTNISDTGVMMQNLKDFELTANESEADIIVVNSCTVTNGADTGVRSYVNSASKLGAKVIIAGCGAFSKGEELFAKNKVFGVFGHSEKEHINTLLKSEERFVQMGDLTSLDDTIVSDYAGKTKAFIKIQEGCDFRCNYCIIPFVRGDARSQDESKIIEQIEKLALNGYGEFVLTGTNIGSYGKDKGTSLGKLVQKIGALKGVRRVRLGSIEPVQIDESFREILAEPWLERHLHIALQHTSQKMLAIMKRRNHVKRDLELFQELSSKGFALGTDFITGHPGESEAIWDEAYASLEQFPLTHIHAFTYSKRDGTPSATMSEQVKGDVAKQRLKMIESLVEHKNIAFRQAHHLPLEVLIEEGKEGLYSGYDQYYNKVTIQTSRDILKEWVRVDDYDIRMEANYAKF
;
A
#
# COMPACT_ATOMS: atom_id res chain seq x y z
N MET A 1 9.21 -26.25 19.42
CA MET A 1 8.43 -25.98 18.18
C MET A 1 9.38 -25.40 17.14
N LYS A 2 9.14 -25.65 15.84
CA LYS A 2 9.92 -24.98 14.79
C LYS A 2 9.60 -23.49 14.77
N LYS A 3 10.62 -22.65 14.58
CA LYS A 3 10.50 -21.19 14.53
C LYS A 3 10.25 -20.72 13.11
N VAL A 4 9.29 -19.80 12.96
CA VAL A 4 8.91 -19.21 11.66
C VAL A 4 9.17 -17.71 11.68
N PHE A 5 9.90 -17.22 10.68
CA PHE A 5 10.12 -15.82 10.43
C PHE A 5 9.34 -15.38 9.18
N PHE A 6 8.66 -14.24 9.24
CA PHE A 6 7.96 -13.67 8.09
C PHE A 6 8.69 -12.44 7.55
N LYS A 7 9.00 -12.48 6.26
CA LYS A 7 9.51 -11.31 5.52
C LYS A 7 8.45 -10.82 4.54
N THR A 8 7.95 -9.63 4.78
CA THR A 8 6.92 -9.02 3.91
C THR A 8 7.55 -8.00 2.98
N PHE A 9 7.33 -8.16 1.68
CA PHE A 9 7.64 -7.19 0.64
C PHE A 9 6.35 -6.63 0.05
N GLY A 10 6.39 -5.38 -0.41
CA GLY A 10 5.33 -4.78 -1.21
C GLY A 10 4.39 -3.88 -0.42
N CYS A 11 3.10 -3.96 -0.73
CA CYS A 11 2.10 -3.00 -0.33
C CYS A 11 1.40 -3.34 1.00
N ARG A 12 0.52 -2.44 1.44
CA ARG A 12 -0.31 -2.59 2.66
C ARG A 12 -1.18 -3.85 2.62
N THR A 13 -1.63 -4.29 1.44
CA THR A 13 -2.36 -5.55 1.26
C THR A 13 -1.50 -6.75 1.66
N ASN A 14 -0.21 -6.77 1.29
CA ASN A 14 0.69 -7.84 1.70
C ASN A 14 0.94 -7.82 3.23
N ILE A 15 0.93 -6.65 3.87
CA ILE A 15 1.01 -6.58 5.35
C ILE A 15 -0.22 -7.24 5.98
N SER A 16 -1.41 -6.96 5.46
CA SER A 16 -2.65 -7.61 5.90
C SER A 16 -2.60 -9.12 5.68
N ASP A 17 -2.17 -9.57 4.49
CA ASP A 17 -2.01 -11.01 4.19
C ASP A 17 -1.03 -11.70 5.15
N THR A 18 0.07 -11.03 5.52
CA THR A 18 1.00 -11.56 6.54
C THR A 18 0.32 -11.66 7.91
N GLY A 19 -0.50 -10.69 8.30
CA GLY A 19 -1.30 -10.76 9.52
C GLY A 19 -2.21 -11.98 9.55
N VAL A 20 -2.89 -12.28 8.43
CA VAL A 20 -3.73 -13.47 8.27
C VAL A 20 -2.91 -14.75 8.44
N MET A 21 -1.72 -14.83 7.82
CA MET A 21 -0.83 -15.98 7.97
C MET A 21 -0.38 -16.17 9.42
N MET A 22 0.05 -15.12 10.10
CA MET A 22 0.48 -15.17 11.50
C MET A 22 -0.65 -15.60 12.43
N GLN A 23 -1.87 -15.10 12.21
CA GLN A 23 -3.06 -15.46 13.01
C GLN A 23 -3.42 -16.96 12.89
N ASN A 24 -3.16 -17.57 11.73
CA ASN A 24 -3.44 -18.98 11.46
C ASN A 24 -2.30 -19.93 11.86
N LEU A 25 -1.19 -19.40 12.37
CA LEU A 25 -0.04 -20.19 12.78
C LEU A 25 -0.28 -20.75 14.21
N LYS A 26 -0.44 -22.08 14.34
CA LYS A 26 -0.81 -22.74 15.60
C LYS A 26 0.28 -23.66 16.14
N ASP A 27 0.99 -24.38 15.26
CA ASP A 27 1.94 -25.44 15.65
C ASP A 27 3.41 -25.00 15.51
N PHE A 28 3.63 -23.70 15.40
CA PHE A 28 4.94 -23.08 15.20
C PHE A 28 5.10 -21.88 16.13
N GLU A 29 6.34 -21.51 16.39
CA GLU A 29 6.70 -20.32 17.16
C GLU A 29 7.09 -19.19 16.21
N LEU A 30 6.54 -17.99 16.43
CA LEU A 30 6.97 -16.81 15.71
C LEU A 30 8.30 -16.29 16.26
N THR A 31 9.25 -15.99 15.38
CA THR A 31 10.49 -15.31 15.77
C THR A 31 10.64 -13.99 15.04
N ALA A 32 11.19 -12.99 15.72
CA ALA A 32 11.60 -11.72 15.11
C ALA A 32 13.04 -11.79 14.55
N ASN A 33 13.78 -12.84 14.88
CA ASN A 33 15.17 -13.03 14.45
C ASN A 33 15.25 -14.04 13.31
N GLU A 34 15.60 -13.56 12.12
CA GLU A 34 15.72 -14.37 10.91
C GLU A 34 16.74 -15.51 11.04
N SER A 35 17.84 -15.27 11.76
CA SER A 35 18.91 -16.27 11.94
C SER A 35 18.53 -17.45 12.82
N GLU A 36 17.43 -17.34 13.58
CA GLU A 36 16.91 -18.41 14.43
C GLU A 36 15.77 -19.20 13.77
N ALA A 37 15.37 -18.82 12.57
CA ALA A 37 14.22 -19.41 11.91
C ALA A 37 14.54 -20.77 11.29
N ASP A 38 13.70 -21.77 11.57
CA ASP A 38 13.68 -23.04 10.82
C ASP A 38 13.00 -22.88 9.47
N ILE A 39 12.03 -21.94 9.39
CA ILE A 39 11.23 -21.67 8.20
C ILE A 39 11.16 -20.16 7.99
N ILE A 40 11.42 -19.69 6.77
CA ILE A 40 11.27 -18.30 6.36
C ILE A 40 10.16 -18.19 5.32
N VAL A 41 9.06 -17.50 5.66
CA VAL A 41 7.96 -17.24 4.74
C VAL A 41 8.14 -15.83 4.14
N VAL A 42 8.34 -15.78 2.83
CA VAL A 42 8.54 -14.54 2.07
C VAL A 42 7.21 -14.16 1.40
N ASN A 43 6.47 -13.24 2.00
CA ASN A 43 5.29 -12.66 1.35
C ASN A 43 5.75 -11.62 0.32
N SER A 44 5.65 -11.97 -0.95
CA SER A 44 6.35 -11.32 -2.06
C SER A 44 5.46 -10.39 -2.88
N CYS A 45 6.08 -9.35 -3.43
CA CYS A 45 5.49 -8.40 -4.37
C CYS A 45 6.07 -8.62 -5.77
N THR A 46 5.29 -8.28 -6.81
CA THR A 46 5.72 -8.37 -8.22
C THR A 46 5.26 -7.16 -9.06
N VAL A 47 4.88 -6.06 -8.43
CA VAL A 47 4.34 -4.89 -9.15
C VAL A 47 5.45 -4.12 -9.87
N THR A 48 6.67 -4.09 -9.34
CA THR A 48 7.82 -3.40 -9.93
C THR A 48 9.04 -4.31 -10.08
N ASN A 49 9.95 -3.96 -11.00
CA ASN A 49 11.24 -4.66 -11.16
C ASN A 49 12.09 -4.58 -9.89
N GLY A 50 12.01 -3.45 -9.15
CA GLY A 50 12.69 -3.29 -7.87
C GLY A 50 12.18 -4.28 -6.83
N ALA A 51 10.85 -4.50 -6.76
CA ALA A 51 10.25 -5.49 -5.88
C ALA A 51 10.73 -6.92 -6.21
N ASP A 52 10.68 -7.32 -7.50
CA ASP A 52 11.17 -8.64 -7.93
C ASP A 52 12.66 -8.84 -7.60
N THR A 53 13.48 -7.79 -7.81
CA THR A 53 14.92 -7.86 -7.52
C THR A 53 15.15 -7.97 -6.01
N GLY A 54 14.43 -7.22 -5.19
CA GLY A 54 14.49 -7.29 -3.74
C GLY A 54 14.12 -8.68 -3.21
N VAL A 55 13.01 -9.25 -3.68
CA VAL A 55 12.58 -10.61 -3.31
C VAL A 55 13.63 -11.65 -3.70
N ARG A 56 14.14 -11.60 -4.94
CA ARG A 56 15.15 -12.56 -5.44
C ARG A 56 16.47 -12.48 -4.66
N SER A 57 16.95 -11.26 -4.39
CA SER A 57 18.14 -11.02 -3.57
C SER A 57 17.96 -11.58 -2.17
N TYR A 58 16.82 -11.32 -1.55
CA TYR A 58 16.50 -11.81 -0.22
C TYR A 58 16.43 -13.34 -0.19
N VAL A 59 15.72 -13.99 -1.12
CA VAL A 59 15.62 -15.45 -1.20
C VAL A 59 17.01 -16.09 -1.33
N ASN A 60 17.90 -15.50 -2.15
CA ASN A 60 19.28 -15.99 -2.28
C ASN A 60 20.10 -15.85 -0.98
N SER A 61 19.82 -14.86 -0.13
CA SER A 61 20.45 -14.71 1.17
C SER A 61 19.85 -15.67 2.20
N ALA A 62 18.54 -15.74 2.27
CA ALA A 62 17.80 -16.60 3.20
C ALA A 62 18.08 -18.09 2.98
N SER A 63 18.24 -18.52 1.72
CA SER A 63 18.61 -19.93 1.39
C SER A 63 19.98 -20.36 1.96
N LYS A 64 20.84 -19.43 2.38
CA LYS A 64 22.14 -19.73 3.00
C LYS A 64 22.04 -19.94 4.53
N LEU A 65 20.93 -19.60 5.14
CA LEU A 65 20.70 -19.71 6.61
C LEU A 65 20.34 -21.14 7.03
N GLY A 66 20.15 -22.06 6.09
CA GLY A 66 19.72 -23.43 6.39
C GLY A 66 18.22 -23.59 6.64
N ALA A 67 17.46 -22.50 6.69
CA ALA A 67 16.01 -22.51 6.84
C ALA A 67 15.28 -22.95 5.56
N LYS A 68 14.09 -23.55 5.71
CA LYS A 68 13.18 -23.79 4.60
C LYS A 68 12.59 -22.45 4.13
N VAL A 69 12.94 -22.00 2.93
CA VAL A 69 12.39 -20.76 2.35
C VAL A 69 11.12 -21.06 1.56
N ILE A 70 10.04 -20.36 1.85
CA ILE A 70 8.73 -20.53 1.20
C ILE A 70 8.28 -19.17 0.68
N ILE A 71 7.79 -19.12 -0.57
CA ILE A 71 7.27 -17.89 -1.20
C ILE A 71 5.75 -17.90 -1.20
N ALA A 72 5.18 -16.76 -0.82
CA ALA A 72 3.75 -16.43 -0.90
C ALA A 72 3.53 -15.08 -1.59
N GLY A 73 2.27 -14.69 -1.75
CA GLY A 73 1.86 -13.38 -2.26
C GLY A 73 1.89 -13.24 -3.77
N CYS A 74 1.86 -12.00 -4.29
CA CYS A 74 1.78 -11.73 -5.72
C CYS A 74 2.97 -12.32 -6.51
N GLY A 75 4.16 -12.34 -5.94
CA GLY A 75 5.35 -12.89 -6.58
C GLY A 75 5.33 -14.41 -6.73
N ALA A 76 4.50 -15.13 -5.97
CA ALA A 76 4.27 -16.55 -6.17
C ALA A 76 3.77 -16.84 -7.59
N PHE A 77 2.79 -16.03 -8.06
CA PHE A 77 2.20 -16.18 -9.40
C PHE A 77 3.13 -15.77 -10.55
N SER A 78 4.11 -14.91 -10.31
CA SER A 78 4.98 -14.40 -11.38
C SER A 78 6.33 -15.09 -11.46
N LYS A 79 6.94 -15.42 -10.32
CA LYS A 79 8.32 -15.94 -10.23
C LYS A 79 8.46 -17.15 -9.31
N GLY A 80 7.39 -17.54 -8.61
CA GLY A 80 7.44 -18.64 -7.64
C GLY A 80 7.86 -19.97 -8.26
N GLU A 81 7.25 -20.36 -9.38
CA GLU A 81 7.57 -21.60 -10.09
C GLU A 81 9.01 -21.61 -10.62
N GLU A 82 9.51 -20.47 -11.13
CA GLU A 82 10.89 -20.35 -11.59
C GLU A 82 11.89 -20.59 -10.43
N LEU A 83 11.64 -19.97 -9.27
CA LEU A 83 12.47 -20.14 -8.09
C LEU A 83 12.40 -21.56 -7.53
N PHE A 84 11.22 -22.18 -7.58
CA PHE A 84 11.01 -23.56 -7.18
C PHE A 84 11.79 -24.53 -8.11
N ALA A 85 11.65 -24.39 -9.42
CA ALA A 85 12.37 -25.23 -10.40
C ALA A 85 13.89 -25.11 -10.26
N LYS A 86 14.40 -23.93 -9.90
CA LYS A 86 15.82 -23.68 -9.62
C LYS A 86 16.29 -24.14 -8.23
N ASN A 87 15.48 -24.84 -7.46
CA ASN A 87 15.75 -25.28 -6.08
C ASN A 87 16.15 -24.14 -5.13
N LYS A 88 15.65 -22.91 -5.36
CA LYS A 88 15.91 -21.75 -4.49
C LYS A 88 14.94 -21.65 -3.32
N VAL A 89 13.77 -22.26 -3.44
CA VAL A 89 12.75 -22.28 -2.40
C VAL A 89 12.23 -23.69 -2.18
N PHE A 90 11.79 -23.97 -0.96
CA PHE A 90 11.22 -25.24 -0.56
C PHE A 90 9.76 -25.35 -1.01
N GLY A 91 8.99 -24.27 -0.89
CA GLY A 91 7.59 -24.22 -1.23
C GLY A 91 7.17 -22.91 -1.86
N VAL A 92 6.05 -22.95 -2.59
CA VAL A 92 5.38 -21.80 -3.17
C VAL A 92 3.88 -21.97 -2.95
N PHE A 93 3.21 -20.88 -2.50
CA PHE A 93 1.76 -20.89 -2.41
C PHE A 93 1.16 -19.52 -2.78
N GLY A 94 -0.05 -19.58 -3.37
CA GLY A 94 -0.81 -18.40 -3.73
C GLY A 94 -1.49 -17.74 -2.52
N HIS A 95 -2.00 -16.52 -2.71
CA HIS A 95 -2.59 -15.77 -1.61
C HIS A 95 -3.92 -16.34 -1.08
N SER A 96 -4.65 -17.16 -1.84
CA SER A 96 -5.83 -17.89 -1.36
C SER A 96 -5.49 -18.99 -0.36
N GLU A 97 -4.26 -19.49 -0.37
CA GLU A 97 -3.80 -20.57 0.48
C GLU A 97 -3.25 -20.11 1.85
N LYS A 98 -3.17 -18.81 2.09
CA LYS A 98 -2.52 -18.24 3.28
C LYS A 98 -3.19 -18.62 4.60
N GLU A 99 -4.49 -18.89 4.61
CA GLU A 99 -5.19 -19.38 5.81
C GLU A 99 -4.83 -20.84 6.14
N HIS A 100 -4.36 -21.61 5.15
CA HIS A 100 -3.88 -22.98 5.29
C HIS A 100 -2.39 -23.05 5.69
N ILE A 101 -1.76 -21.92 6.03
CA ILE A 101 -0.32 -21.80 6.33
C ILE A 101 0.15 -22.86 7.31
N ASN A 102 -0.61 -23.14 8.38
CA ASN A 102 -0.23 -24.10 9.40
C ASN A 102 -0.06 -25.53 8.84
N THR A 103 -0.88 -25.91 7.87
CA THR A 103 -0.78 -27.20 7.16
C THR A 103 0.36 -27.19 6.15
N LEU A 104 0.52 -26.11 5.38
CA LEU A 104 1.57 -25.97 4.38
C LEU A 104 2.98 -26.04 4.99
N LEU A 105 3.19 -25.43 6.16
CA LEU A 105 4.49 -25.44 6.82
C LEU A 105 4.87 -26.80 7.44
N LYS A 106 3.91 -27.70 7.63
CA LYS A 106 4.16 -29.09 8.08
C LYS A 106 4.70 -29.98 6.96
N SER A 107 4.60 -29.57 5.70
CA SER A 107 5.07 -30.39 4.58
C SER A 107 6.55 -30.75 4.72
N GLU A 108 6.85 -32.03 4.55
CA GLU A 108 8.22 -32.53 4.47
C GLU A 108 8.72 -32.56 3.03
N GLU A 109 7.81 -32.54 2.06
CA GLU A 109 8.10 -32.52 0.63
C GLU A 109 7.99 -31.10 0.06
N ARG A 110 8.77 -30.83 -0.97
CA ARG A 110 8.68 -29.58 -1.71
C ARG A 110 7.33 -29.48 -2.43
N PHE A 111 6.73 -28.29 -2.44
CA PHE A 111 5.38 -28.10 -2.98
C PHE A 111 5.21 -26.79 -3.77
N VAL A 112 4.24 -26.81 -4.68
CA VAL A 112 3.65 -25.63 -5.34
C VAL A 112 2.13 -25.74 -5.21
N GLN A 113 1.51 -24.81 -4.48
CA GLN A 113 0.06 -24.78 -4.26
C GLN A 113 -0.47 -23.37 -4.50
N MET A 114 -0.89 -23.10 -5.73
CA MET A 114 -1.27 -21.75 -6.14
C MET A 114 -2.66 -21.31 -5.68
N GLY A 115 -3.56 -22.27 -5.45
CA GLY A 115 -4.95 -21.99 -5.11
C GLY A 115 -5.72 -21.32 -6.25
N ASP A 116 -6.69 -20.49 -5.89
CA ASP A 116 -7.54 -19.76 -6.82
C ASP A 116 -7.39 -18.23 -6.69
N LEU A 117 -8.08 -17.49 -7.55
CA LEU A 117 -8.10 -16.01 -7.55
C LEU A 117 -9.48 -15.44 -7.14
N THR A 118 -10.35 -16.26 -6.55
CA THR A 118 -11.72 -15.89 -6.20
C THR A 118 -11.99 -15.84 -4.71
N SER A 119 -11.14 -16.47 -3.89
CA SER A 119 -11.29 -16.55 -2.44
C SER A 119 -11.13 -15.19 -1.75
N LEU A 120 -11.86 -15.04 -0.64
CA LEU A 120 -11.69 -13.98 0.36
C LEU A 120 -11.25 -14.61 1.69
N ASP A 121 -10.60 -13.82 2.54
CA ASP A 121 -10.14 -14.31 3.85
C ASP A 121 -11.31 -14.38 4.84
N ASP A 122 -11.33 -15.46 5.63
CA ASP A 122 -12.27 -15.63 6.73
C ASP A 122 -11.66 -15.26 8.09
N THR A 123 -10.34 -15.18 8.17
CA THR A 123 -9.60 -14.93 9.39
C THR A 123 -9.76 -13.50 9.90
N ILE A 124 -10.18 -13.37 11.14
CA ILE A 124 -10.17 -12.11 11.88
C ILE A 124 -8.80 -11.93 12.53
N VAL A 125 -8.03 -10.99 12.05
CA VAL A 125 -6.72 -10.64 12.61
C VAL A 125 -6.93 -9.82 13.87
N SER A 126 -6.35 -10.25 14.98
CA SER A 126 -6.52 -9.60 16.29
C SER A 126 -5.31 -8.76 16.72
N ASP A 127 -4.18 -8.89 16.05
CA ASP A 127 -2.97 -8.13 16.33
C ASP A 127 -2.10 -8.02 15.07
N TYR A 128 -1.39 -6.91 14.96
CA TYR A 128 -0.35 -6.67 13.95
C TYR A 128 0.98 -6.48 14.67
N ALA A 129 1.64 -7.59 14.99
CA ALA A 129 2.87 -7.63 15.77
C ALA A 129 3.88 -6.54 15.35
N GLY A 130 4.27 -5.69 16.30
CA GLY A 130 5.22 -4.60 16.09
C GLY A 130 4.69 -3.40 15.29
N LYS A 131 3.40 -3.35 14.94
CA LYS A 131 2.78 -2.20 14.29
C LYS A 131 1.98 -1.36 15.28
N THR A 132 1.90 -0.07 15.00
CA THR A 132 1.13 0.91 15.79
C THR A 132 -0.25 1.20 15.21
N LYS A 133 -0.46 0.80 13.96
CA LYS A 133 -1.71 0.92 13.20
C LYS A 133 -2.11 -0.42 12.59
N ALA A 134 -3.41 -0.63 12.42
CA ALA A 134 -3.98 -1.85 11.88
C ALA A 134 -4.24 -1.72 10.37
N PHE A 135 -4.01 -2.80 9.61
CA PHE A 135 -4.22 -2.84 8.16
C PHE A 135 -5.41 -3.73 7.83
N ILE A 136 -6.52 -3.14 7.48
CA ILE A 136 -7.79 -3.83 7.23
C ILE A 136 -8.00 -4.02 5.75
N LYS A 137 -7.89 -5.26 5.27
CA LYS A 137 -8.17 -5.57 3.88
C LYS A 137 -9.68 -5.68 3.66
N ILE A 138 -10.25 -4.69 2.98
CA ILE A 138 -11.69 -4.59 2.71
C ILE A 138 -12.08 -5.11 1.33
N GLN A 139 -11.10 -5.30 0.44
CA GLN A 139 -11.35 -5.61 -0.97
C GLN A 139 -10.15 -6.35 -1.58
N GLU A 140 -10.40 -7.25 -2.50
CA GLU A 140 -9.39 -8.04 -3.24
C GLU A 140 -9.67 -7.98 -4.74
N GLY A 141 -8.60 -8.09 -5.57
CA GLY A 141 -8.71 -8.10 -7.03
C GLY A 141 -9.05 -6.75 -7.66
N CYS A 142 -9.13 -6.68 -9.00
CA CYS A 142 -9.41 -5.44 -9.72
C CYS A 142 -10.03 -5.70 -11.09
N ASP A 143 -11.15 -5.02 -11.39
CA ASP A 143 -11.86 -5.10 -12.70
C ASP A 143 -11.29 -4.12 -13.73
N PHE A 144 -10.35 -3.26 -13.35
CA PHE A 144 -9.67 -2.43 -14.31
C PHE A 144 -8.65 -3.28 -15.06
N ARG A 145 -8.52 -3.01 -16.35
CA ARG A 145 -7.61 -3.74 -17.25
C ARG A 145 -6.62 -2.76 -17.87
N CYS A 146 -5.92 -2.02 -16.97
CA CYS A 146 -4.86 -1.10 -17.38
C CYS A 146 -3.76 -1.88 -18.11
N ASN A 147 -3.27 -1.35 -19.24
CA ASN A 147 -2.36 -2.07 -20.12
C ASN A 147 -1.02 -2.44 -19.50
N TYR A 148 -0.60 -1.77 -18.43
CA TYR A 148 0.66 -2.03 -17.71
C TYR A 148 0.52 -2.94 -16.50
N CYS A 149 -0.72 -3.26 -16.07
CA CYS A 149 -0.99 -3.79 -14.73
C CYS A 149 -1.10 -5.31 -14.70
N ILE A 150 -0.28 -5.96 -13.86
CA ILE A 150 -0.29 -7.40 -13.65
C ILE A 150 -1.36 -7.85 -12.64
N ILE A 151 -1.94 -6.94 -11.87
CA ILE A 151 -2.79 -7.25 -10.71
C ILE A 151 -3.96 -8.18 -11.03
N PRO A 152 -4.76 -7.98 -12.10
CA PRO A 152 -5.86 -8.89 -12.41
C PRO A 152 -5.42 -10.34 -12.62
N PHE A 153 -4.18 -10.56 -13.05
CA PHE A 153 -3.61 -11.89 -13.29
C PHE A 153 -3.11 -12.59 -12.04
N VAL A 154 -2.80 -11.82 -10.97
CA VAL A 154 -2.24 -12.35 -9.72
C VAL A 154 -3.17 -12.20 -8.52
N ARG A 155 -4.25 -11.40 -8.63
CA ARG A 155 -5.22 -11.14 -7.58
C ARG A 155 -6.67 -11.36 -8.00
N GLY A 156 -6.92 -11.62 -9.29
CA GLY A 156 -8.26 -11.85 -9.85
C GLY A 156 -9.12 -10.60 -9.98
N ASP A 157 -10.42 -10.82 -10.19
CA ASP A 157 -11.42 -9.78 -10.31
C ASP A 157 -11.77 -9.14 -8.97
N ALA A 158 -12.36 -7.95 -9.01
CA ALA A 158 -12.74 -7.21 -7.82
C ALA A 158 -13.81 -7.93 -7.01
N ARG A 159 -13.58 -8.08 -5.72
CA ARG A 159 -14.52 -8.66 -4.76
C ARG A 159 -14.38 -7.99 -3.40
N SER A 160 -15.51 -7.75 -2.75
CA SER A 160 -15.58 -7.03 -1.48
C SER A 160 -15.66 -7.98 -0.30
N GLN A 161 -14.90 -7.70 0.75
CA GLN A 161 -15.03 -8.42 2.02
C GLN A 161 -16.40 -8.14 2.65
N ASP A 162 -16.88 -9.04 3.48
CA ASP A 162 -18.14 -8.86 4.19
C ASP A 162 -18.03 -7.75 5.22
N GLU A 163 -19.02 -6.84 5.22
CA GLU A 163 -19.05 -5.70 6.12
C GLU A 163 -19.00 -6.13 7.59
N SER A 164 -19.74 -7.18 7.95
CA SER A 164 -19.76 -7.70 9.33
C SER A 164 -18.38 -8.16 9.79
N LYS A 165 -17.60 -8.82 8.93
CA LYS A 165 -16.23 -9.26 9.24
C LYS A 165 -15.27 -8.08 9.38
N ILE A 166 -15.41 -7.06 8.52
CA ILE A 166 -14.62 -5.83 8.62
C ILE A 166 -14.88 -5.14 9.97
N ILE A 167 -16.15 -4.97 10.33
CA ILE A 167 -16.54 -4.33 11.59
C ILE A 167 -16.04 -5.13 12.78
N GLU A 168 -16.27 -6.45 12.83
CA GLU A 168 -15.80 -7.33 13.89
C GLU A 168 -14.27 -7.23 14.07
N GLN A 169 -13.52 -7.24 12.97
CA GLN A 169 -12.06 -7.12 13.03
C GLN A 169 -11.60 -5.77 13.60
N ILE A 170 -12.25 -4.67 13.21
CA ILE A 170 -11.93 -3.33 13.70
C ILE A 170 -12.27 -3.21 15.18
N GLU A 171 -13.43 -3.69 15.62
CA GLU A 171 -13.82 -3.68 17.04
C GLU A 171 -12.82 -4.46 17.89
N LYS A 172 -12.43 -5.65 17.44
CA LYS A 172 -11.44 -6.48 18.14
C LYS A 172 -10.07 -5.82 18.26
N LEU A 173 -9.61 -5.18 17.18
CA LEU A 173 -8.35 -4.44 17.16
C LEU A 173 -8.43 -3.16 18.02
N ALA A 174 -9.57 -2.46 18.02
CA ALA A 174 -9.78 -1.30 18.87
C ALA A 174 -9.75 -1.66 20.36
N LEU A 175 -10.33 -2.81 20.75
CA LEU A 175 -10.22 -3.35 22.10
C LEU A 175 -8.78 -3.70 22.49
N ASN A 176 -7.94 -4.08 21.52
CA ASN A 176 -6.51 -4.33 21.69
C ASN A 176 -5.64 -3.06 21.62
N GLY A 177 -6.25 -1.86 21.62
CA GLY A 177 -5.57 -0.56 21.72
C GLY A 177 -5.18 0.09 20.40
N TYR A 178 -5.57 -0.46 19.25
CA TYR A 178 -5.40 0.22 17.98
C TYR A 178 -6.39 1.37 17.83
N GLY A 179 -5.91 2.56 17.45
CA GLY A 179 -6.74 3.74 17.19
C GLY A 179 -6.69 4.21 15.73
N GLU A 180 -5.69 3.79 14.95
CA GLU A 180 -5.58 4.10 13.52
C GLU A 180 -5.77 2.85 12.67
N PHE A 181 -6.70 2.93 11.73
CA PHE A 181 -7.09 1.84 10.83
C PHE A 181 -6.82 2.24 9.38
N VAL A 182 -5.96 1.49 8.71
CA VAL A 182 -5.62 1.70 7.30
C VAL A 182 -6.43 0.74 6.45
N LEU A 183 -7.48 1.23 5.80
CA LEU A 183 -8.26 0.40 4.88
C LEU A 183 -7.45 0.15 3.62
N THR A 184 -7.25 -1.11 3.30
CA THR A 184 -6.43 -1.54 2.18
C THR A 184 -7.15 -2.54 1.29
N GLY A 185 -6.63 -2.72 0.10
CA GLY A 185 -7.12 -3.64 -0.92
C GLY A 185 -6.38 -3.39 -2.21
N THR A 186 -6.76 -4.09 -3.24
CA THR A 186 -6.17 -3.93 -4.57
C THR A 186 -6.71 -2.68 -5.28
N ASN A 187 -8.00 -2.43 -5.10
CA ASN A 187 -8.73 -1.27 -5.62
C ASN A 187 -9.90 -0.95 -4.68
N ILE A 188 -9.60 -0.30 -3.55
CA ILE A 188 -10.58 -0.11 -2.46
C ILE A 188 -11.82 0.67 -2.88
N GLY A 189 -11.73 1.57 -3.87
CA GLY A 189 -12.89 2.31 -4.38
C GLY A 189 -13.90 1.45 -5.14
N SER A 190 -13.58 0.17 -5.44
CA SER A 190 -14.56 -0.79 -5.97
C SER A 190 -15.32 -1.53 -4.88
N TYR A 191 -15.00 -1.32 -3.60
CA TYR A 191 -15.73 -1.93 -2.49
C TYR A 191 -17.23 -1.67 -2.56
N GLY A 192 -17.99 -2.73 -2.36
CA GLY A 192 -19.45 -2.69 -2.25
C GLY A 192 -20.19 -2.75 -3.57
N LYS A 193 -19.52 -2.62 -4.74
CA LYS A 193 -20.19 -2.69 -6.05
C LYS A 193 -20.85 -4.04 -6.31
N ASP A 194 -20.22 -5.12 -5.85
CA ASP A 194 -20.71 -6.50 -5.91
C ASP A 194 -21.75 -6.82 -4.80
N LYS A 195 -21.94 -5.91 -3.83
CA LYS A 195 -22.81 -6.08 -2.66
C LYS A 195 -23.91 -5.00 -2.54
N GLY A 196 -24.08 -4.13 -3.55
CA GLY A 196 -25.07 -3.06 -3.55
C GLY A 196 -24.84 -1.97 -2.49
N THR A 197 -23.58 -1.75 -2.10
CA THR A 197 -23.16 -0.71 -1.16
C THR A 197 -21.97 0.10 -1.74
N SER A 198 -21.30 0.92 -0.94
CA SER A 198 -20.18 1.77 -1.38
C SER A 198 -19.11 1.91 -0.33
N LEU A 199 -17.90 2.35 -0.76
CA LEU A 199 -16.79 2.64 0.14
C LEU A 199 -17.18 3.72 1.16
N GLY A 200 -17.82 4.81 0.75
CA GLY A 200 -18.22 5.91 1.65
C GLY A 200 -19.12 5.42 2.79
N LYS A 201 -20.12 4.59 2.47
CA LYS A 201 -21.02 4.02 3.49
C LYS A 201 -20.28 3.11 4.48
N LEU A 202 -19.34 2.29 4.01
CA LEU A 202 -18.52 1.46 4.89
C LEU A 202 -17.65 2.34 5.82
N VAL A 203 -16.94 3.31 5.23
CA VAL A 203 -16.02 4.19 5.98
C VAL A 203 -16.77 5.00 7.04
N GLN A 204 -17.98 5.47 6.75
CA GLN A 204 -18.85 6.15 7.71
C GLN A 204 -19.19 5.26 8.91
N LYS A 205 -19.55 4.00 8.67
CA LYS A 205 -19.81 3.03 9.75
C LYS A 205 -18.57 2.78 10.60
N ILE A 206 -17.42 2.60 9.96
CA ILE A 206 -16.14 2.38 10.65
C ILE A 206 -15.79 3.58 11.54
N GLY A 207 -15.91 4.80 11.02
CA GLY A 207 -15.61 6.02 11.79
C GLY A 207 -16.46 6.20 13.05
N ALA A 208 -17.67 5.64 13.05
CA ALA A 208 -18.58 5.67 14.21
C ALA A 208 -18.25 4.61 15.29
N LEU A 209 -17.34 3.67 15.05
CA LEU A 209 -17.00 2.63 16.01
C LEU A 209 -16.19 3.19 17.19
N LYS A 210 -16.48 2.69 18.37
CA LYS A 210 -15.75 3.06 19.59
C LYS A 210 -14.28 2.65 19.49
N GLY A 211 -13.39 3.60 19.78
CA GLY A 211 -11.93 3.39 19.73
C GLY A 211 -11.29 3.74 18.40
N VAL A 212 -12.05 3.96 17.35
CA VAL A 212 -11.54 4.49 16.08
C VAL A 212 -11.21 5.97 16.22
N ARG A 213 -9.94 6.33 16.11
CA ARG A 213 -9.48 7.73 16.17
C ARG A 213 -9.19 8.28 14.78
N ARG A 214 -8.62 7.42 13.89
CA ARG A 214 -8.30 7.82 12.52
C ARG A 214 -8.51 6.66 11.56
N VAL A 215 -9.19 6.95 10.46
CA VAL A 215 -9.32 6.04 9.31
C VAL A 215 -8.47 6.58 8.17
N ARG A 216 -7.50 5.79 7.74
CA ARG A 216 -6.69 6.05 6.54
C ARG A 216 -7.14 5.16 5.39
N LEU A 217 -7.01 5.68 4.19
CA LEU A 217 -7.43 4.99 2.99
C LEU A 217 -6.22 4.58 2.14
N GLY A 218 -6.29 3.43 1.50
CA GLY A 218 -5.42 3.09 0.38
C GLY A 218 -5.71 3.95 -0.84
N SER A 219 -5.04 3.68 -1.95
CA SER A 219 -5.24 4.41 -3.20
C SER A 219 -6.67 4.24 -3.74
N ILE A 220 -7.28 5.36 -4.14
CA ILE A 220 -8.61 5.41 -4.76
C ILE A 220 -8.45 5.93 -6.19
N GLU A 221 -9.23 5.39 -7.12
CA GLU A 221 -9.29 5.92 -8.48
C GLU A 221 -10.15 7.20 -8.52
N PRO A 222 -9.79 8.25 -9.29
CA PRO A 222 -10.56 9.49 -9.36
C PRO A 222 -12.05 9.25 -9.64
N VAL A 223 -12.36 8.32 -10.54
CA VAL A 223 -13.74 7.97 -10.95
C VAL A 223 -14.55 7.22 -9.88
N GLN A 224 -13.95 6.91 -8.74
CA GLN A 224 -14.59 6.17 -7.63
C GLN A 224 -14.92 7.07 -6.44
N ILE A 225 -14.57 8.36 -6.51
CA ILE A 225 -14.97 9.35 -5.50
C ILE A 225 -16.40 9.80 -5.83
N ASP A 226 -17.36 9.06 -5.30
CA ASP A 226 -18.79 9.26 -5.48
C ASP A 226 -19.41 10.17 -4.39
N GLU A 227 -20.71 10.39 -4.46
CA GLU A 227 -21.42 11.23 -3.50
C GLU A 227 -21.30 10.70 -2.06
N SER A 228 -21.47 9.39 -1.87
CA SER A 228 -21.35 8.78 -0.54
C SER A 228 -19.97 8.97 0.09
N PHE A 229 -18.92 9.05 -0.74
CA PHE A 229 -17.57 9.36 -0.29
C PHE A 229 -17.42 10.85 0.05
N ARG A 230 -18.10 11.74 -0.69
CA ARG A 230 -18.08 13.18 -0.44
C ARG A 230 -18.73 13.55 0.89
N GLU A 231 -19.75 12.81 1.30
CA GLU A 231 -20.46 13.01 2.57
C GLU A 231 -19.55 12.87 3.80
N ILE A 232 -18.52 12.02 3.73
CA ILE A 232 -17.60 11.78 4.86
C ILE A 232 -16.39 12.73 4.89
N LEU A 233 -16.19 13.60 3.91
CA LEU A 233 -15.00 14.45 3.82
C LEU A 233 -14.84 15.44 4.98
N ALA A 234 -15.94 15.79 5.68
CA ALA A 234 -15.91 16.68 6.83
C ALA A 234 -15.69 15.97 8.17
N GLU A 235 -15.70 14.64 8.18
CA GLU A 235 -15.62 13.85 9.39
C GLU A 235 -14.25 13.95 10.08
N PRO A 236 -14.19 14.18 11.40
CA PRO A 236 -12.94 14.42 12.12
C PRO A 236 -12.05 13.18 12.24
N TRP A 237 -12.62 11.99 12.16
CA TRP A 237 -11.89 10.71 12.18
C TRP A 237 -11.32 10.32 10.82
N LEU A 238 -11.74 10.97 9.72
CA LEU A 238 -11.13 10.73 8.39
C LEU A 238 -9.78 11.46 8.33
N GLU A 239 -8.76 10.74 7.91
CA GLU A 239 -7.45 11.36 7.63
C GLU A 239 -7.59 12.54 6.67
N ARG A 240 -6.73 13.56 6.86
CA ARG A 240 -6.71 14.75 5.99
C ARG A 240 -5.76 14.59 4.80
N HIS A 241 -5.48 13.34 4.43
CA HIS A 241 -4.69 12.97 3.26
C HIS A 241 -5.45 11.95 2.42
N LEU A 242 -5.56 12.18 1.13
CA LEU A 242 -6.15 11.25 0.17
C LEU A 242 -5.12 10.91 -0.91
N HIS A 243 -4.91 9.62 -1.13
CA HIS A 243 -4.08 9.13 -2.24
C HIS A 243 -4.96 8.73 -3.42
N ILE A 244 -4.91 9.53 -4.50
CA ILE A 244 -5.78 9.39 -5.67
C ILE A 244 -4.93 9.06 -6.90
N ALA A 245 -5.11 7.86 -7.45
CA ALA A 245 -4.23 7.26 -8.46
C ALA A 245 -4.42 7.87 -9.85
N LEU A 246 -3.68 8.92 -10.19
CA LEU A 246 -3.67 9.51 -11.53
C LEU A 246 -2.94 8.63 -12.55
N GLN A 247 -1.80 8.09 -12.16
CA GLN A 247 -0.84 7.32 -12.95
C GLN A 247 -0.14 8.13 -14.05
N HIS A 248 -0.78 9.14 -14.63
CA HIS A 248 -0.25 10.10 -15.59
C HIS A 248 -1.17 11.32 -15.73
N THR A 249 -0.67 12.42 -16.30
CA THR A 249 -1.39 13.70 -16.50
C THR A 249 -1.45 14.15 -17.96
N SER A 250 -1.13 13.29 -18.94
CA SER A 250 -1.48 13.47 -20.35
C SER A 250 -2.67 12.60 -20.72
N GLN A 251 -3.70 13.18 -21.33
CA GLN A 251 -4.88 12.44 -21.75
C GLN A 251 -4.55 11.35 -22.79
N LYS A 252 -3.60 11.62 -23.68
CA LYS A 252 -3.11 10.64 -24.66
C LYS A 252 -2.46 9.42 -23.97
N MET A 253 -1.61 9.70 -22.96
CA MET A 253 -0.95 8.62 -22.23
C MET A 253 -1.96 7.79 -21.42
N LEU A 254 -2.93 8.42 -20.77
CA LEU A 254 -4.01 7.71 -20.07
C LEU A 254 -4.80 6.80 -21.02
N ALA A 255 -5.04 7.22 -22.25
CA ALA A 255 -5.67 6.37 -23.27
C ALA A 255 -4.80 5.16 -23.65
N ILE A 256 -3.48 5.38 -23.87
CA ILE A 256 -2.50 4.30 -24.13
C ILE A 256 -2.46 3.32 -22.95
N MET A 257 -2.47 3.80 -21.72
CA MET A 257 -2.50 3.00 -20.50
C MET A 257 -3.86 2.31 -20.26
N LYS A 258 -4.89 2.61 -21.07
CA LYS A 258 -6.27 2.15 -20.88
C LYS A 258 -6.85 2.54 -19.52
N ARG A 259 -6.60 3.78 -19.12
CA ARG A 259 -7.13 4.37 -17.89
C ARG A 259 -8.54 4.91 -18.11
N ARG A 260 -9.33 5.02 -17.03
CA ARG A 260 -10.72 5.51 -17.06
C ARG A 260 -10.84 6.98 -16.61
N ASN A 261 -9.79 7.55 -16.05
CA ASN A 261 -9.76 8.92 -15.57
C ASN A 261 -9.54 9.93 -16.71
N HIS A 262 -9.86 11.19 -16.43
CA HIS A 262 -9.82 12.27 -17.39
C HIS A 262 -9.14 13.51 -16.78
N VAL A 263 -8.02 13.93 -17.34
CA VAL A 263 -7.10 14.95 -16.75
C VAL A 263 -7.82 16.19 -16.24
N LYS A 264 -8.72 16.80 -17.05
CA LYS A 264 -9.43 18.01 -16.66
C LYS A 264 -10.35 17.80 -15.45
N ARG A 265 -11.14 16.72 -15.45
CA ARG A 265 -12.03 16.39 -14.32
C ARG A 265 -11.25 16.00 -13.07
N ASP A 266 -10.13 15.32 -13.26
CA ASP A 266 -9.25 14.96 -12.15
C ASP A 266 -8.63 16.22 -11.53
N LEU A 267 -8.20 17.20 -12.34
CA LEU A 267 -7.71 18.46 -11.83
C LEU A 267 -8.78 19.23 -11.03
N GLU A 268 -10.00 19.30 -11.54
CA GLU A 268 -11.15 19.92 -10.85
C GLU A 268 -11.41 19.23 -9.50
N LEU A 269 -11.37 17.88 -9.46
CA LEU A 269 -11.51 17.11 -8.23
C LEU A 269 -10.39 17.40 -7.23
N PHE A 270 -9.15 17.45 -7.68
CA PHE A 270 -8.01 17.73 -6.80
C PHE A 270 -8.07 19.15 -6.24
N GLN A 271 -8.48 20.14 -7.05
CA GLN A 271 -8.70 21.51 -6.59
C GLN A 271 -9.83 21.60 -5.55
N GLU A 272 -10.95 20.90 -5.78
CA GLU A 272 -12.04 20.78 -4.79
C GLU A 272 -11.54 20.22 -3.46
N LEU A 273 -10.86 19.08 -3.48
CA LEU A 273 -10.37 18.42 -2.26
C LEU A 273 -9.31 19.26 -1.54
N SER A 274 -8.41 19.90 -2.29
CA SER A 274 -7.41 20.81 -1.74
C SER A 274 -8.06 22.02 -1.06
N SER A 275 -9.11 22.60 -1.65
CA SER A 275 -9.85 23.71 -1.05
C SER A 275 -10.56 23.33 0.26
N LYS A 276 -10.84 22.04 0.47
CA LYS A 276 -11.36 21.47 1.72
C LYS A 276 -10.24 21.15 2.72
N GLY A 277 -8.98 21.50 2.43
CA GLY A 277 -7.82 21.33 3.30
C GLY A 277 -7.23 19.91 3.32
N PHE A 278 -7.41 19.12 2.26
CA PHE A 278 -6.75 17.83 2.13
C PHE A 278 -5.35 17.95 1.54
N ALA A 279 -4.39 17.23 2.13
CA ALA A 279 -3.15 16.87 1.48
C ALA A 279 -3.43 15.78 0.44
N LEU A 280 -2.88 15.92 -0.78
CA LEU A 280 -3.22 15.05 -1.90
C LEU A 280 -1.99 14.31 -2.43
N GLY A 281 -2.09 12.99 -2.44
CA GLY A 281 -1.08 12.10 -3.00
C GLY A 281 -1.52 11.45 -4.29
N THR A 282 -0.55 11.00 -5.08
CA THR A 282 -0.81 10.22 -6.29
C THR A 282 0.30 9.22 -6.60
N ASP A 283 -0.04 8.22 -7.42
CA ASP A 283 0.94 7.40 -8.14
C ASP A 283 1.20 8.02 -9.52
N PHE A 284 2.45 7.93 -10.02
CA PHE A 284 2.82 8.39 -11.35
C PHE A 284 3.85 7.45 -12.01
N ILE A 285 3.62 7.09 -13.27
CA ILE A 285 4.51 6.21 -14.03
C ILE A 285 5.20 7.02 -15.11
N THR A 286 6.53 7.11 -15.05
CA THR A 286 7.37 7.71 -16.09
C THR A 286 7.96 6.67 -17.02
N GLY A 287 8.13 7.00 -18.28
CA GLY A 287 8.79 6.12 -19.25
C GLY A 287 7.93 4.94 -19.69
N HIS A 288 6.61 5.06 -19.62
CA HIS A 288 5.71 4.06 -20.23
C HIS A 288 5.93 4.02 -21.75
N PRO A 289 5.89 2.84 -22.41
CA PRO A 289 5.96 2.76 -23.86
C PRO A 289 4.93 3.70 -24.53
N GLY A 290 5.39 4.47 -25.50
CA GLY A 290 4.58 5.50 -26.17
C GLY A 290 4.62 6.89 -25.50
N GLU A 291 5.34 7.08 -24.40
CA GLU A 291 5.54 8.39 -23.77
C GLU A 291 6.60 9.20 -24.53
N SER A 292 6.19 9.85 -25.64
CA SER A 292 7.07 10.74 -26.41
C SER A 292 7.43 12.02 -25.60
N GLU A 293 8.41 12.81 -26.09
CA GLU A 293 8.74 14.10 -25.47
C GLU A 293 7.51 15.02 -25.42
N ALA A 294 6.74 15.13 -26.50
CA ALA A 294 5.55 15.97 -26.53
C ALA A 294 4.48 15.52 -25.51
N ILE A 295 4.32 14.21 -25.27
CA ILE A 295 3.41 13.67 -24.23
C ILE A 295 3.97 13.98 -22.84
N TRP A 296 5.28 13.89 -22.65
CA TRP A 296 5.93 14.24 -21.40
C TRP A 296 5.78 15.73 -21.07
N ASP A 297 6.03 16.62 -22.03
CA ASP A 297 5.92 18.07 -21.84
C ASP A 297 4.49 18.47 -21.47
N GLU A 298 3.48 17.91 -22.18
CA GLU A 298 2.06 18.09 -21.84
C GLU A 298 1.77 17.59 -20.42
N ALA A 299 2.29 16.41 -20.06
CA ALA A 299 2.04 15.81 -18.76
C ALA A 299 2.68 16.62 -17.63
N TYR A 300 3.91 17.07 -17.79
CA TYR A 300 4.62 17.83 -16.78
C TYR A 300 3.95 19.20 -16.54
N ALA A 301 3.61 19.93 -17.62
CA ALA A 301 2.89 21.19 -17.53
C ALA A 301 1.49 21.04 -16.89
N SER A 302 0.82 19.91 -17.14
CA SER A 302 -0.44 19.58 -16.47
C SER A 302 -0.22 19.26 -14.99
N LEU A 303 0.80 18.46 -14.63
CA LEU A 303 1.11 18.06 -13.25
C LEU A 303 1.44 19.28 -12.37
N GLU A 304 2.06 20.32 -12.93
CA GLU A 304 2.32 21.58 -12.23
C GLU A 304 1.04 22.24 -11.70
N GLN A 305 -0.11 22.01 -12.34
CA GLN A 305 -1.38 22.59 -11.93
C GLN A 305 -2.07 21.81 -10.81
N PHE A 306 -1.74 20.51 -10.63
CA PHE A 306 -2.33 19.69 -9.58
C PHE A 306 -1.79 20.10 -8.20
N PRO A 307 -2.65 20.33 -7.18
CA PRO A 307 -2.25 20.67 -5.82
C PRO A 307 -1.75 19.43 -5.06
N LEU A 308 -0.74 18.76 -5.60
CA LEU A 308 -0.15 17.57 -5.00
C LEU A 308 0.76 17.92 -3.83
N THR A 309 0.73 17.10 -2.81
CA THR A 309 1.61 17.17 -1.63
C THR A 309 2.46 15.92 -1.47
N HIS A 310 2.02 14.80 -2.04
CA HIS A 310 2.72 13.52 -1.97
C HIS A 310 2.71 12.84 -3.35
N ILE A 311 3.76 12.09 -3.64
CA ILE A 311 3.83 11.29 -4.86
C ILE A 311 4.57 9.99 -4.64
N HIS A 312 4.04 8.92 -5.21
CA HIS A 312 4.75 7.68 -5.43
C HIS A 312 5.04 7.56 -6.92
N ALA A 313 6.22 8.00 -7.32
CA ALA A 313 6.64 7.96 -8.71
C ALA A 313 7.47 6.70 -9.00
N PHE A 314 7.20 6.10 -10.16
CA PHE A 314 7.88 4.88 -10.60
C PHE A 314 8.28 5.00 -12.07
N THR A 315 9.45 4.48 -12.42
CA THR A 315 9.71 4.17 -13.83
C THR A 315 8.89 2.97 -14.26
N TYR A 316 8.38 2.98 -15.48
CA TYR A 316 7.65 1.85 -16.04
C TYR A 316 8.42 0.54 -15.84
N SER A 317 7.73 -0.47 -15.37
CA SER A 317 8.27 -1.81 -15.16
C SER A 317 7.52 -2.81 -16.03
N LYS A 318 8.20 -3.37 -17.02
CA LYS A 318 7.63 -4.40 -17.91
C LYS A 318 7.12 -5.59 -17.11
N ARG A 319 5.85 -5.97 -17.34
CA ARG A 319 5.22 -7.14 -16.73
C ARG A 319 4.78 -8.11 -17.83
N ASP A 320 5.35 -9.31 -17.83
CA ASP A 320 5.02 -10.33 -18.81
C ASP A 320 3.51 -10.63 -18.78
N GLY A 321 2.90 -10.82 -19.94
CA GLY A 321 1.47 -11.03 -20.09
C GLY A 321 0.63 -9.73 -20.15
N THR A 322 1.22 -8.55 -19.88
CA THR A 322 0.49 -7.28 -20.02
C THR A 322 0.63 -6.70 -21.43
N PRO A 323 -0.40 -5.98 -21.95
CA PRO A 323 -0.32 -5.37 -23.29
C PRO A 323 0.86 -4.41 -23.45
N SER A 324 1.17 -3.58 -22.45
CA SER A 324 2.30 -2.64 -22.52
C SER A 324 3.66 -3.34 -22.62
N ALA A 325 3.77 -4.60 -22.21
CA ALA A 325 5.02 -5.36 -22.30
C ALA A 325 5.44 -5.66 -23.75
N THR A 326 4.50 -5.65 -24.70
CA THR A 326 4.72 -5.96 -26.11
C THR A 326 4.78 -4.72 -27.01
N MET A 327 4.60 -3.53 -26.47
CA MET A 327 4.69 -2.27 -27.21
C MET A 327 6.14 -1.99 -27.65
N SER A 328 6.31 -1.46 -28.87
CA SER A 328 7.62 -1.20 -29.48
C SER A 328 8.26 0.13 -29.06
N GLU A 329 7.46 1.16 -28.79
CA GLU A 329 7.92 2.52 -28.49
C GLU A 329 8.45 2.65 -27.05
N GLN A 330 9.58 2.01 -26.78
CA GLN A 330 10.21 2.02 -25.45
C GLN A 330 10.91 3.33 -25.15
N VAL A 331 10.75 3.86 -23.95
CA VAL A 331 11.49 5.03 -23.44
C VAL A 331 12.81 4.55 -22.83
N LYS A 332 13.90 5.28 -23.10
CA LYS A 332 15.20 4.97 -22.49
C LYS A 332 15.15 5.11 -20.97
N GLY A 333 15.80 4.20 -20.27
CA GLY A 333 15.72 4.14 -18.80
C GLY A 333 16.34 5.35 -18.08
N ASP A 334 17.33 6.00 -18.68
CA ASP A 334 17.92 7.26 -18.18
C ASP A 334 16.94 8.43 -18.30
N VAL A 335 16.23 8.53 -19.43
CA VAL A 335 15.16 9.52 -19.64
C VAL A 335 14.04 9.32 -18.63
N ALA A 336 13.55 8.09 -18.46
CA ALA A 336 12.51 7.79 -17.48
C ALA A 336 12.92 8.16 -16.05
N LYS A 337 14.18 7.90 -15.67
CA LYS A 337 14.73 8.28 -14.35
C LYS A 337 14.89 9.80 -14.19
N GLN A 338 15.25 10.51 -15.25
CA GLN A 338 15.32 11.97 -15.22
C GLN A 338 13.92 12.57 -14.99
N ARG A 339 12.92 12.11 -15.75
CA ARG A 339 11.52 12.52 -15.60
C ARG A 339 11.00 12.24 -14.17
N LEU A 340 11.32 11.08 -13.63
CA LEU A 340 10.97 10.70 -12.25
C LEU A 340 11.52 11.73 -11.24
N LYS A 341 12.80 12.08 -11.31
CA LYS A 341 13.42 13.06 -10.41
C LYS A 341 12.78 14.45 -10.53
N MET A 342 12.39 14.84 -11.75
CA MET A 342 11.73 16.15 -11.97
C MET A 342 10.39 16.22 -11.22
N ILE A 343 9.55 15.18 -11.31
CA ILE A 343 8.25 15.18 -10.63
C ILE A 343 8.38 14.99 -9.13
N GLU A 344 9.34 14.21 -8.65
CA GLU A 344 9.63 14.09 -7.20
C GLU A 344 10.02 15.44 -6.61
N SER A 345 10.95 16.16 -7.25
CA SER A 345 11.36 17.51 -6.82
C SER A 345 10.21 18.51 -6.85
N LEU A 346 9.38 18.49 -7.90
CA LEU A 346 8.21 19.36 -7.99
C LEU A 346 7.26 19.16 -6.81
N VAL A 347 6.93 17.91 -6.51
CA VAL A 347 5.96 17.59 -5.44
C VAL A 347 6.55 17.83 -4.06
N GLU A 348 7.85 17.62 -3.85
CA GLU A 348 8.54 17.95 -2.61
C GLU A 348 8.42 19.45 -2.27
N HIS A 349 8.66 20.34 -3.24
CA HIS A 349 8.46 21.78 -3.05
C HIS A 349 7.00 22.14 -2.72
N LYS A 350 6.05 21.51 -3.41
CA LYS A 350 4.62 21.69 -3.13
C LYS A 350 4.23 21.20 -1.73
N ASN A 351 4.82 20.09 -1.26
CA ASN A 351 4.60 19.59 0.09
C ASN A 351 5.09 20.59 1.16
N ILE A 352 6.27 21.19 0.97
CA ILE A 352 6.79 22.22 1.88
C ILE A 352 5.84 23.41 1.91
N ALA A 353 5.42 23.91 0.77
CA ALA A 353 4.47 25.03 0.67
C ALA A 353 3.13 24.70 1.35
N PHE A 354 2.62 23.47 1.18
CA PHE A 354 1.42 23.01 1.86
C PHE A 354 1.59 23.03 3.40
N ARG A 355 2.67 22.48 3.92
CA ARG A 355 2.94 22.46 5.37
C ARG A 355 3.11 23.87 5.95
N GLN A 356 3.69 24.80 5.20
CA GLN A 356 3.81 26.20 5.60
C GLN A 356 2.45 26.91 5.62
N ALA A 357 1.60 26.66 4.62
CA ALA A 357 0.25 27.24 4.56
C ALA A 357 -0.72 26.62 5.58
N HIS A 358 -0.46 25.38 6.03
CA HIS A 358 -1.30 24.64 6.99
C HIS A 358 -0.55 24.40 8.31
N HIS A 359 0.07 25.46 8.86
CA HIS A 359 0.76 25.39 10.16
C HIS A 359 -0.25 25.35 11.31
N LEU A 360 -0.86 24.18 11.49
CA LEU A 360 -1.91 23.87 12.48
C LEU A 360 -1.40 22.80 13.45
N PRO A 361 -2.03 22.64 14.62
CA PRO A 361 -1.72 21.54 15.52
C PRO A 361 -1.78 20.19 14.82
N LEU A 362 -0.75 19.35 15.04
CA LEU A 362 -0.63 18.03 14.45
C LEU A 362 -1.05 16.95 15.46
N GLU A 363 -1.85 16.00 15.01
CA GLU A 363 -2.20 14.79 15.74
C GLU A 363 -1.33 13.64 15.21
N VAL A 364 -0.30 13.25 15.97
CA VAL A 364 0.73 12.31 15.52
C VAL A 364 0.60 10.98 16.25
N LEU A 365 0.48 9.87 15.52
CA LEU A 365 0.69 8.53 16.07
C LEU A 365 2.16 8.18 15.95
N ILE A 366 2.83 7.95 17.07
CA ILE A 366 4.27 7.63 17.11
C ILE A 366 4.48 6.16 16.75
N GLU A 367 5.24 5.92 15.68
CA GLU A 367 5.44 4.59 15.09
C GLU A 367 6.83 4.01 15.38
N GLU A 368 7.82 4.88 15.53
CA GLU A 368 9.21 4.49 15.75
C GLU A 368 9.85 5.36 16.82
N GLY A 369 10.78 4.79 17.58
CA GLY A 369 11.51 5.55 18.59
C GLY A 369 12.84 4.88 18.95
N LYS A 370 13.89 5.68 19.05
CA LYS A 370 15.21 5.24 19.49
C LYS A 370 15.99 6.42 20.07
N GLU A 371 16.59 6.23 21.25
CA GLU A 371 17.56 7.16 21.86
C GLU A 371 17.03 8.59 22.02
N GLY A 372 15.75 8.72 22.40
CA GLY A 372 15.12 10.04 22.60
C GLY A 372 14.64 10.73 21.32
N LEU A 373 14.77 10.06 20.17
CA LEU A 373 14.22 10.52 18.89
C LEU A 373 13.09 9.61 18.46
N TYR A 374 11.91 10.19 18.28
CA TYR A 374 10.68 9.48 17.92
C TYR A 374 10.14 9.99 16.60
N SER A 375 9.47 9.15 15.84
CA SER A 375 8.82 9.57 14.60
C SER A 375 7.46 8.90 14.39
N GLY A 376 6.59 9.61 13.70
CA GLY A 376 5.26 9.15 13.32
C GLY A 376 4.72 9.98 12.17
N TYR A 377 3.41 9.81 11.90
CA TYR A 377 2.73 10.55 10.83
C TYR A 377 1.55 11.33 11.40
N ASP A 378 1.42 12.58 10.93
CA ASP A 378 0.30 13.45 11.26
C ASP A 378 -0.98 13.09 10.46
N GLN A 379 -2.03 13.87 10.65
CA GLN A 379 -3.29 13.72 9.92
C GLN A 379 -3.18 13.96 8.41
N TYR A 380 -2.14 14.66 7.95
CA TYR A 380 -1.86 14.95 6.53
C TYR A 380 -0.89 13.95 5.90
N TYR A 381 -0.51 12.91 6.65
CA TYR A 381 0.49 11.91 6.24
C TYR A 381 1.91 12.49 6.08
N ASN A 382 2.21 13.63 6.69
CA ASN A 382 3.58 14.12 6.77
C ASN A 382 4.32 13.46 7.94
N LYS A 383 5.58 13.16 7.73
CA LYS A 383 6.45 12.66 8.80
C LYS A 383 6.67 13.76 9.84
N VAL A 384 6.54 13.40 11.10
CA VAL A 384 6.88 14.25 12.24
C VAL A 384 7.96 13.56 13.06
N THR A 385 9.03 14.28 13.35
CA THR A 385 10.12 13.81 14.19
C THR A 385 10.09 14.61 15.51
N ILE A 386 10.12 13.92 16.64
CA ILE A 386 10.01 14.50 17.97
C ILE A 386 11.22 14.11 18.79
N GLN A 387 11.91 15.11 19.35
CA GLN A 387 13.00 14.92 20.30
C GLN A 387 12.45 15.08 21.72
N THR A 388 12.53 14.03 22.54
CA THR A 388 12.11 14.04 23.95
C THR A 388 12.82 12.96 24.75
N SER A 389 13.00 13.19 26.06
CA SER A 389 13.51 12.19 26.99
C SER A 389 12.45 11.18 27.47
N ARG A 390 11.16 11.46 27.25
CA ARG A 390 10.05 10.58 27.60
C ARG A 390 9.88 9.50 26.55
N ASP A 391 9.61 8.26 26.95
CA ASP A 391 9.19 7.22 26.01
C ASP A 391 7.73 7.49 25.58
N ILE A 392 7.56 7.77 24.29
CA ILE A 392 6.25 8.07 23.68
C ILE A 392 5.91 7.08 22.53
N LEU A 393 6.62 5.96 22.44
CA LEU A 393 6.35 4.96 21.41
C LEU A 393 4.91 4.45 21.52
N LYS A 394 4.20 4.38 20.38
CA LYS A 394 2.78 4.02 20.26
C LYS A 394 1.79 5.02 20.86
N GLU A 395 2.23 6.15 21.39
CA GLU A 395 1.34 7.19 21.87
C GLU A 395 0.78 8.06 20.74
N TRP A 396 -0.38 8.65 20.98
CA TRP A 396 -0.90 9.76 20.20
C TRP A 396 -0.44 11.06 20.84
N VAL A 397 0.29 11.85 20.07
CA VAL A 397 0.89 13.09 20.55
C VAL A 397 0.34 14.26 19.76
N ARG A 398 -0.14 15.29 20.48
CA ARG A 398 -0.47 16.58 19.88
C ARG A 398 0.78 17.45 19.85
N VAL A 399 1.09 18.01 18.67
CA VAL A 399 2.23 18.88 18.43
C VAL A 399 1.71 20.24 17.97
N ASP A 400 1.82 21.25 18.84
CA ASP A 400 1.32 22.60 18.54
C ASP A 400 2.41 23.50 17.95
N ASP A 401 3.68 23.26 18.26
CA ASP A 401 4.83 24.02 17.79
C ASP A 401 5.88 23.10 17.15
N TYR A 402 6.32 23.42 15.94
CA TYR A 402 7.28 22.61 15.18
C TYR A 402 7.95 23.40 14.05
N ASP A 403 9.18 23.01 13.73
CA ASP A 403 9.92 23.50 12.58
C ASP A 403 9.55 22.69 11.33
N ILE A 404 9.28 23.37 10.22
CA ILE A 404 9.08 22.71 8.91
C ILE A 404 10.43 22.56 8.23
N ARG A 405 10.89 21.32 8.04
CA ARG A 405 12.11 20.98 7.33
C ARG A 405 11.77 20.19 6.06
N MET A 406 12.73 20.04 5.16
CA MET A 406 12.51 19.36 3.89
C MET A 406 11.89 17.95 4.09
N GLU A 407 12.48 17.13 4.92
CA GLU A 407 12.12 15.72 5.11
C GLU A 407 10.95 15.47 6.08
N ALA A 408 10.72 16.39 7.04
CA ALA A 408 9.73 16.21 8.11
C ALA A 408 9.40 17.52 8.82
N ASN A 409 8.30 17.51 9.58
CA ASN A 409 8.08 18.48 10.66
C ASN A 409 8.89 18.05 11.88
N TYR A 410 9.51 18.98 12.58
CA TYR A 410 10.41 18.70 13.68
C TYR A 410 9.95 19.42 14.97
N ALA A 411 9.72 18.67 16.03
CA ALA A 411 9.34 19.21 17.34
C ALA A 411 10.31 18.76 18.44
N LYS A 412 10.32 19.53 19.54
CA LYS A 412 11.11 19.22 20.74
C LYS A 412 10.23 19.45 21.97
N PHE A 413 10.18 18.46 22.88
CA PHE A 413 9.44 18.51 24.15
C PHE A 413 10.38 18.36 25.33
#